data_fda5c34b87c1dde156279d1d68f9b629
#
_entry.id   fda5c34b87c1dde156279d1d68f9b629
#
_cell.length_a   1.000
_cell.length_b   1.000
_cell.length_c   1.000
_cell.angle_alpha   90.00
_cell.angle_beta   90.00
_cell.angle_gamma   90.00
#
_symmetry.space_group_name_H-M   'P 1'
#
loop_
_entity.id
_entity.type
_entity.pdbx_description
1 polymer ?
#
loop_
_entity_poly.entity_id
_entity_poly.type
_entity_poly.pdbx_seq_one_letter_code
_entity_poly.pdbx_strand_id
1 'polypeptide(L)'
;MSKRIKRLRLMAEYKSTGIFVESPRPLIGEISHDHLNISPELSEAIFRWIDEFDSWLNWDDPMNSPSVPEKEINRFNKQGEELMKQLQKELGPSIKVRYVPTK
;
A
#
# COMPACT_ATOMS: atom_id res chain seq x y z
N MET A 1 23.94 -13.81 -8.44
CA MET A 1 23.46 -12.43 -8.52
C MET A 1 22.15 -12.28 -7.75
N SER A 2 22.10 -11.32 -6.87
CA SER A 2 20.84 -11.03 -6.18
C SER A 2 19.86 -10.37 -7.16
N LYS A 3 18.60 -10.83 -7.14
CA LYS A 3 17.56 -10.22 -7.93
C LYS A 3 17.05 -9.00 -7.19
N ARG A 4 16.98 -7.88 -7.90
CA ARG A 4 16.53 -6.62 -7.33
C ARG A 4 15.07 -6.37 -7.68
N ILE A 5 14.35 -5.78 -6.75
CA ILE A 5 12.99 -5.32 -6.99
C ILE A 5 13.03 -4.23 -8.07
N LYS A 6 12.15 -4.34 -9.05
CA LYS A 6 12.06 -3.38 -10.16
C LYS A 6 10.76 -2.60 -10.14
N ARG A 7 9.67 -3.23 -9.72
CA ARG A 7 8.34 -2.60 -9.69
C ARG A 7 7.61 -2.97 -8.43
N LEU A 8 6.96 -1.96 -7.84
CA LEU A 8 6.09 -2.11 -6.68
C LEU A 8 4.74 -1.49 -6.98
N ARG A 9 3.72 -1.96 -6.28
CA ARG A 9 2.45 -1.25 -6.22
C ARG A 9 2.10 -0.97 -4.77
N LEU A 10 1.51 0.19 -4.53
CA LEU A 10 0.89 0.53 -3.26
C LEU A 10 -0.60 0.29 -3.43
N MET A 11 -1.16 -0.57 -2.60
CA MET A 11 -2.55 -0.97 -2.71
C MET A 11 -3.08 -1.33 -1.34
N ALA A 12 -4.27 -0.85 -1.01
CA ALA A 12 -4.89 -1.23 0.26
C ALA A 12 -5.43 -2.65 0.19
N GLU A 13 -4.97 -3.48 1.11
CA GLU A 13 -5.47 -4.84 1.31
C GLU A 13 -5.60 -5.05 2.82
N TYR A 14 -6.55 -5.88 3.23
CA TYR A 14 -6.79 -6.12 4.65
C TYR A 14 -5.58 -6.76 5.32
N LYS A 15 -5.18 -6.17 6.45
CA LYS A 15 -4.06 -6.65 7.30
C LYS A 15 -2.78 -6.87 6.51
N SER A 16 -2.49 -5.98 5.55
CA SER A 16 -1.30 -6.08 4.71
C SER A 16 -0.31 -4.98 5.03
N THR A 17 0.87 -5.06 4.42
CA THR A 17 1.85 -3.98 4.46
C THR A 17 1.50 -2.86 3.49
N GLY A 18 0.55 -3.10 2.57
CA GLY A 18 0.17 -2.14 1.54
C GLY A 18 1.11 -2.11 0.35
N ILE A 19 2.25 -2.79 0.43
CA ILE A 19 3.27 -2.76 -0.62
C ILE A 19 3.48 -4.15 -1.18
N PHE A 20 3.37 -4.27 -2.50
CA PHE A 20 3.48 -5.55 -3.20
C PHE A 20 4.48 -5.44 -4.34
N VAL A 21 5.32 -6.47 -4.48
CA VAL A 21 6.28 -6.54 -5.57
C VAL A 21 5.58 -7.05 -6.82
N GLU A 22 5.76 -6.34 -7.94
CA GLU A 22 5.21 -6.73 -9.23
C GLU A 22 6.26 -7.32 -10.17
N SER A 23 7.51 -6.98 -9.96
CA SER A 23 8.61 -7.45 -10.80
C SER A 23 9.92 -7.40 -10.03
N PRO A 24 10.80 -8.38 -10.14
CA PRO A 24 10.72 -9.58 -11.00
C PRO A 24 9.85 -10.70 -10.38
N ARG A 25 9.47 -11.65 -11.20
CA ARG A 25 8.58 -12.75 -10.82
C ARG A 25 8.96 -13.51 -9.55
N PRO A 26 10.22 -13.90 -9.33
CA PRO A 26 10.55 -14.65 -8.12
C PRO A 26 10.26 -13.90 -6.82
N LEU A 27 10.09 -12.57 -6.89
CA LEU A 27 9.84 -11.72 -5.73
C LEU A 27 8.40 -11.23 -5.63
N ILE A 28 7.53 -11.64 -6.56
CA ILE A 28 6.13 -11.17 -6.58
C ILE A 28 5.42 -11.50 -5.27
N GLY A 29 4.71 -10.50 -4.74
CA GLY A 29 3.89 -10.66 -3.53
C GLY A 29 4.11 -9.54 -2.55
N GLU A 30 3.41 -9.65 -1.42
CA GLU A 30 3.53 -8.68 -0.33
C GLU A 30 4.95 -8.63 0.20
N ILE A 31 5.43 -7.41 0.48
CA ILE A 31 6.77 -7.22 1.02
C ILE A 31 6.70 -6.45 2.33
N SER A 32 7.54 -6.85 3.28
CA SER A 32 7.69 -6.14 4.55
C SER A 32 8.42 -4.82 4.33
N HIS A 33 8.03 -3.77 5.07
CA HIS A 33 8.72 -2.47 5.00
C HIS A 33 10.20 -2.58 5.39
N ASP A 34 10.57 -3.57 6.19
CA ASP A 34 11.96 -3.78 6.61
C ASP A 34 12.89 -4.14 5.44
N HIS A 35 12.32 -4.62 4.35
CA HIS A 35 13.08 -4.98 3.16
C HIS A 35 13.26 -3.81 2.19
N LEU A 36 12.74 -2.64 2.56
CA LEU A 36 12.79 -1.44 1.73
C LEU A 36 13.54 -0.33 2.46
N ASN A 37 14.24 0.48 1.67
CA ASN A 37 14.98 1.62 2.23
C ASN A 37 14.06 2.85 2.30
N ILE A 38 13.13 2.80 3.25
CA ILE A 38 12.17 3.89 3.48
C ILE A 38 12.27 4.38 4.91
N SER A 39 11.82 5.63 5.11
CA SER A 39 11.86 6.25 6.44
C SER A 39 10.84 5.61 7.37
N PRO A 40 11.10 5.62 8.70
CA PRO A 40 10.11 5.16 9.67
C PRO A 40 8.81 5.95 9.59
N GLU A 41 8.89 7.26 9.28
CA GLU A 41 7.74 8.13 9.16
C GLU A 41 6.84 7.69 8.01
N LEU A 42 7.43 7.36 6.86
CA LEU A 42 6.64 6.87 5.72
C LEU A 42 6.03 5.51 6.02
N SER A 43 6.82 4.60 6.61
CA SER A 43 6.34 3.28 6.99
C SER A 43 5.11 3.39 7.91
N GLU A 44 5.21 4.24 8.95
CA GLU A 44 4.12 4.46 9.88
C GLU A 44 2.89 5.04 9.18
N ALA A 45 3.09 6.00 8.28
CA ALA A 45 1.99 6.61 7.54
C ALA A 45 1.26 5.59 6.67
N ILE A 46 1.99 4.68 6.03
CA ILE A 46 1.39 3.62 5.22
C ILE A 46 0.59 2.67 6.10
N PHE A 47 1.13 2.26 7.27
CA PHE A 47 0.42 1.38 8.19
C PHE A 47 -0.86 2.03 8.72
N ARG A 48 -0.85 3.33 9.04
CA ARG A 48 -2.05 4.05 9.46
C ARG A 48 -3.10 4.09 8.36
N TRP A 49 -2.65 4.26 7.12
CA TRP A 49 -3.53 4.26 5.96
C TRP A 49 -4.19 2.89 5.78
N ILE A 50 -3.43 1.80 5.95
CA ILE A 50 -3.97 0.44 5.92
C ILE A 50 -4.93 0.20 7.09
N ASP A 51 -4.60 0.71 8.28
CA ASP A 51 -5.48 0.58 9.46
C ASP A 51 -6.84 1.23 9.20
N GLU A 52 -6.86 2.38 8.53
CA GLU A 52 -8.12 3.01 8.15
C GLU A 52 -8.93 2.10 7.22
N PHE A 53 -8.28 1.52 6.22
CA PHE A 53 -8.92 0.57 5.30
C PHE A 53 -9.49 -0.63 6.06
N ASP A 54 -8.69 -1.19 6.98
CA ASP A 54 -9.12 -2.33 7.81
C ASP A 54 -10.33 -1.98 8.67
N SER A 55 -10.43 -0.72 9.11
CA SER A 55 -11.54 -0.28 9.97
C SER A 55 -12.89 -0.26 9.24
N TRP A 56 -12.88 -0.27 7.91
CA TRP A 56 -14.12 -0.27 7.12
C TRP A 56 -14.82 -1.62 7.09
N LEU A 57 -14.12 -2.69 7.45
CA LEU A 57 -14.69 -4.04 7.47
C LEU A 57 -15.21 -4.37 8.86
N ASN A 58 -16.41 -4.95 8.92
CA ASN A 58 -16.89 -5.54 10.17
C ASN A 58 -16.27 -6.92 10.31
N TRP A 59 -15.22 -7.03 11.11
CA TRP A 59 -14.46 -8.27 11.26
C TRP A 59 -15.25 -9.39 11.91
N ASP A 60 -16.28 -9.04 12.73
CA ASP A 60 -17.15 -10.03 13.36
C ASP A 60 -18.19 -10.57 12.38
N ASP A 61 -18.62 -9.74 11.43
CA ASP A 61 -19.62 -10.11 10.43
C ASP A 61 -19.33 -9.36 9.13
N PRO A 62 -18.37 -9.87 8.33
CA PRO A 62 -17.96 -9.18 7.10
C PRO A 62 -19.07 -8.92 6.10
N MET A 63 -20.10 -9.79 6.07
CA MET A 63 -21.24 -9.64 5.16
C MET A 63 -22.09 -8.41 5.46
N ASN A 64 -22.02 -7.92 6.72
CA ASN A 64 -22.77 -6.76 7.18
C ASN A 64 -21.88 -5.53 7.41
N SER A 65 -20.75 -5.47 6.71
CA SER A 65 -19.90 -4.29 6.77
C SER A 65 -20.66 -3.09 6.21
N PRO A 66 -20.57 -1.91 6.87
CA PRO A 66 -21.25 -0.71 6.37
C PRO A 66 -20.65 -0.27 5.04
N SER A 67 -21.49 0.33 4.20
CA SER A 67 -21.01 0.94 2.96
C SER A 67 -20.18 2.18 3.27
N VAL A 68 -19.03 2.31 2.60
CA VAL A 68 -18.17 3.49 2.77
C VAL A 68 -18.62 4.53 1.75
N PRO A 69 -18.92 5.76 2.17
CA PRO A 69 -19.30 6.82 1.24
C PRO A 69 -18.23 7.06 0.19
N GLU A 70 -18.66 7.33 -1.04
CA GLU A 70 -17.73 7.60 -2.14
C GLU A 70 -16.76 8.72 -1.82
N LYS A 71 -17.23 9.75 -1.12
CA LYS A 71 -16.39 10.88 -0.68
C LYS A 71 -15.21 10.40 0.17
N GLU A 72 -15.46 9.45 1.06
CA GLU A 72 -14.40 8.89 1.92
C GLU A 72 -13.43 8.03 1.13
N ILE A 73 -13.94 7.25 0.17
CA ILE A 73 -13.09 6.44 -0.70
C ILE A 73 -12.20 7.35 -1.55
N ASN A 74 -12.75 8.45 -2.09
CA ASN A 74 -11.97 9.40 -2.88
C ASN A 74 -10.88 10.06 -2.05
N ARG A 75 -11.18 10.44 -0.81
CA ARG A 75 -10.20 11.01 0.11
C ARG A 75 -9.10 10.00 0.41
N PHE A 76 -9.48 8.76 0.66
CA PHE A 76 -8.56 7.67 0.96
C PHE A 76 -7.61 7.41 -0.23
N ASN A 77 -8.15 7.39 -1.44
CA ASN A 77 -7.34 7.19 -2.65
C ASN A 77 -6.40 8.36 -2.91
N LYS A 78 -6.85 9.58 -2.64
CA LYS A 78 -5.98 10.75 -2.76
C LYS A 78 -4.79 10.65 -1.80
N GLN A 79 -5.06 10.23 -0.57
CA GLN A 79 -4.02 10.01 0.42
C GLN A 79 -3.06 8.90 -0.05
N GLY A 80 -3.59 7.81 -0.61
CA GLY A 80 -2.78 6.73 -1.16
C GLY A 80 -1.85 7.19 -2.27
N GLU A 81 -2.34 8.07 -3.16
CA GLU A 81 -1.50 8.64 -4.21
C GLU A 81 -0.36 9.48 -3.65
N GLU A 82 -0.63 10.25 -2.59
CA GLU A 82 0.42 11.03 -1.93
C GLU A 82 1.47 10.12 -1.29
N LEU A 83 1.03 9.04 -0.65
CA LEU A 83 1.94 8.06 -0.07
C LEU A 83 2.77 7.38 -1.15
N MET A 84 2.16 7.07 -2.30
CA MET A 84 2.87 6.47 -3.43
C MET A 84 3.96 7.42 -3.95
N LYS A 85 3.67 8.71 -4.06
CA LYS A 85 4.66 9.69 -4.50
C LYS A 85 5.83 9.78 -3.53
N GLN A 86 5.55 9.76 -2.23
CA GLN A 86 6.58 9.77 -1.21
C GLN A 86 7.42 8.50 -1.27
N LEU A 87 6.76 7.35 -1.43
CA LEU A 87 7.42 6.06 -1.56
C LEU A 87 8.36 6.05 -2.78
N GLN A 88 7.87 6.53 -3.93
CA GLN A 88 8.68 6.63 -5.13
C GLN A 88 9.91 7.51 -4.90
N LYS A 89 9.72 8.62 -4.22
CA LYS A 89 10.80 9.57 -3.93
C LYS A 89 11.88 8.94 -3.05
N GLU A 90 11.47 8.21 -2.01
CA GLU A 90 12.42 7.60 -1.07
C GLU A 90 13.16 6.41 -1.68
N LEU A 91 12.51 5.64 -2.54
CA LEU A 91 13.13 4.49 -3.18
C LEU A 91 14.03 4.85 -4.37
N GLY A 92 13.84 6.04 -4.94
CA GLY A 92 14.63 6.50 -6.07
C GLY A 92 14.15 5.96 -7.41
N PRO A 93 14.83 6.31 -8.51
CA PRO A 93 14.35 6.03 -9.87
C PRO A 93 14.51 4.58 -10.34
N SER A 94 15.28 3.77 -9.63
CA SER A 94 15.52 2.37 -10.05
C SER A 94 14.34 1.45 -9.79
N ILE A 95 13.41 1.86 -8.92
CA ILE A 95 12.21 1.10 -8.61
C ILE A 95 11.00 1.91 -9.04
N LYS A 96 10.15 1.33 -9.88
CA LYS A 96 8.92 1.99 -10.32
C LYS A 96 7.78 1.66 -9.35
N VAL A 97 7.12 2.67 -8.83
CA VAL A 97 6.00 2.50 -7.89
C VAL A 97 4.73 3.00 -8.57
N ARG A 98 3.66 2.22 -8.49
CA ARG A 98 2.34 2.66 -8.94
C ARG A 98 1.33 2.52 -7.82
N TYR A 99 0.23 3.23 -7.94
CA TYR A 99 -0.87 3.17 -6.98
C TYR A 99 -2.05 2.45 -7.60
N VAL A 100 -2.64 1.52 -6.83
CA VAL A 100 -3.88 0.83 -7.23
C VAL A 100 -5.00 1.36 -6.35
N PRO A 101 -5.96 2.11 -6.92
CA PRO A 101 -7.02 2.70 -6.12
C PRO A 101 -8.01 1.67 -5.60
N THR A 102 -8.59 1.98 -4.46
CA THR A 102 -9.69 1.24 -3.85
C THR A 102 -11.01 1.70 -4.48
N LYS A 103 -11.90 0.77 -4.69
CA LYS A 103 -13.23 1.07 -5.25
C LYS A 103 -14.30 1.06 -4.18
#